data_a65ea1f988c03b25799dc8a26cf4a728
#
_entry.id   a65ea1f988c03b25799dc8a26cf4a728
#
_cell.length_a   1.000
_cell.length_b   1.000
_cell.length_c   1.000
_cell.angle_alpha   90.00
_cell.angle_beta   90.00
_cell.angle_gamma   90.00
#
_symmetry.space_group_name_H-M   'P 1'
#
loop_
_entity.id
_entity.type
_entity.pdbx_description
1 polymer ?
#
loop_
_entity_poly.entity_id
_entity_poly.type
_entity_poly.pdbx_seq_one_letter_code
_entity_poly.pdbx_strand_id
1 'polypeptide(L)'
;AILASSGLVCKASAENPPTYNENASMLDVDVLVVGGGSAGHVAAIQAGRLGAKTVLLERNSQLGGTTTTGGVCFPGLFHAWGKQIISGIGWDLVAKSVEIDGRELQDFTKNHRSHVPYHVDLNGQLYSLLAEEACLDAGVSLAYYQFPEKVTQTSGGWLVDVRGQGVSYQLRCKQIIDCSGNATVVGMLGYERMRGDERQPGTQVVVYKGLDKEVISKNAKKIQQMYDEAVKEGRLQKGDTWSGKAMQPIRSTRGNVNHIFGADSTDAGTQTQTNLAGRKSVLRMLKFLKTIPGGENASIDRMMNETATRETFRIKGETMITVHDYQTGRKFQDALSYSFYPIDLHTKDG
;
A
#
# COMPACT_ATOMS: atom_id res chain seq x y z
N ALA A 1 20.69 -13.33 -40.97
CA ALA A 1 19.87 -12.12 -41.01
C ALA A 1 20.07 -11.38 -39.67
N ILE A 2 20.77 -10.26 -39.72
CA ILE A 2 21.08 -9.39 -38.62
C ILE A 2 19.88 -8.44 -38.49
N LEU A 3 19.10 -8.58 -37.40
CA LEU A 3 18.10 -7.59 -37.03
C LEU A 3 18.81 -6.44 -36.29
N ALA A 4 18.90 -5.29 -36.96
CA ALA A 4 19.31 -4.04 -36.34
C ALA A 4 18.25 -3.60 -35.36
N SER A 5 18.52 -3.66 -34.07
CA SER A 5 17.72 -3.02 -33.04
C SER A 5 17.94 -1.52 -33.12
N SER A 6 16.92 -0.80 -33.59
CA SER A 6 16.84 0.66 -33.45
C SER A 6 16.76 1.01 -31.95
N GLY A 7 17.90 1.42 -31.40
CA GLY A 7 17.97 1.92 -30.04
C GLY A 7 17.14 3.20 -29.90
N LEU A 8 15.95 3.10 -29.32
CA LEU A 8 15.30 4.23 -28.70
C LEU A 8 16.10 4.58 -27.44
N VAL A 9 17.04 5.49 -27.59
CA VAL A 9 17.62 6.18 -26.45
C VAL A 9 16.55 7.13 -25.95
N CYS A 10 15.77 6.69 -24.96
CA CYS A 10 14.95 7.60 -24.16
C CYS A 10 15.91 8.60 -23.50
N LYS A 11 16.00 9.81 -24.03
CA LYS A 11 16.53 10.94 -23.28
C LYS A 11 15.50 11.32 -22.22
N ALA A 12 15.42 10.55 -21.13
CA ALA A 12 14.88 11.07 -19.90
C ALA A 12 15.86 12.15 -19.43
N SER A 13 15.54 13.42 -19.70
CA SER A 13 16.12 14.52 -18.95
C SER A 13 15.47 14.48 -17.56
N ALA A 14 15.85 13.50 -16.75
CA ALA A 14 15.63 13.57 -15.33
C ALA A 14 16.43 14.79 -14.84
N GLU A 15 15.80 15.95 -14.74
CA GLU A 15 16.37 16.98 -13.91
C GLU A 15 16.58 16.34 -12.54
N ASN A 16 17.83 16.26 -12.10
CA ASN A 16 18.14 15.70 -10.80
C ASN A 16 17.28 16.41 -9.74
N PRO A 17 16.72 15.66 -8.78
CA PRO A 17 15.99 16.29 -7.70
C PRO A 17 16.88 17.38 -7.08
N PRO A 18 16.31 18.52 -6.69
CA PRO A 18 17.08 19.64 -6.19
C PRO A 18 17.95 19.20 -5.00
N THR A 19 19.27 19.38 -5.12
CA THR A 19 20.22 19.10 -4.05
C THR A 19 20.13 20.18 -2.97
N TYR A 20 20.44 19.82 -1.72
CA TYR A 20 20.54 20.76 -0.62
C TYR A 20 21.52 21.89 -0.97
N ASN A 21 21.00 23.11 -1.02
CA ASN A 21 21.78 24.33 -1.10
C ASN A 21 21.19 25.33 -0.10
N GLU A 22 21.98 25.90 0.75
CA GLU A 22 21.54 26.92 1.70
C GLU A 22 20.92 28.16 1.00
N ASN A 23 21.18 28.31 -0.30
CA ASN A 23 20.54 29.28 -1.20
C ASN A 23 19.39 28.63 -2.01
N ALA A 24 18.54 27.82 -1.37
CA ALA A 24 17.50 27.03 -2.02
C ALA A 24 16.67 27.86 -3.00
N SER A 25 16.85 27.60 -4.28
CA SER A 25 15.98 28.13 -5.33
C SER A 25 14.56 27.59 -5.12
N MET A 26 13.59 28.50 -5.14
CA MET A 26 12.18 28.12 -5.07
C MET A 26 11.82 27.33 -6.34
N LEU A 27 11.25 26.14 -6.16
CA LEU A 27 10.75 25.33 -7.27
C LEU A 27 9.29 25.69 -7.55
N ASP A 28 8.99 26.12 -8.79
CA ASP A 28 7.63 26.39 -9.23
C ASP A 28 7.08 25.23 -10.05
N VAL A 29 5.91 24.71 -9.66
CA VAL A 29 5.21 23.63 -10.34
C VAL A 29 3.70 23.91 -10.44
N ASP A 30 2.98 23.17 -11.27
CA ASP A 30 1.53 23.27 -11.32
C ASP A 30 0.87 22.42 -10.25
N VAL A 31 1.33 21.17 -10.11
CA VAL A 31 0.74 20.18 -9.20
C VAL A 31 1.81 19.56 -8.32
N LEU A 32 1.55 19.56 -7.03
CA LEU A 32 2.29 18.78 -6.04
C LEU A 32 1.43 17.59 -5.58
N VAL A 33 1.94 16.38 -5.76
CA VAL A 33 1.33 15.16 -5.21
C VAL A 33 2.13 14.73 -3.98
N VAL A 34 1.47 14.54 -2.86
CA VAL A 34 2.10 14.14 -1.60
C VAL A 34 1.75 12.69 -1.28
N GLY A 35 2.75 11.82 -1.36
CA GLY A 35 2.65 10.38 -1.17
C GLY A 35 2.53 9.61 -2.49
N GLY A 36 3.47 8.69 -2.74
CA GLY A 36 3.56 7.87 -3.95
C GLY A 36 2.82 6.52 -3.86
N GLY A 37 1.88 6.38 -2.92
CA GLY A 37 1.02 5.19 -2.81
C GLY A 37 0.11 5.00 -4.03
N SER A 38 -0.78 4.01 -3.98
CA SER A 38 -1.65 3.65 -5.12
C SER A 38 -2.47 4.83 -5.67
N ALA A 39 -2.90 5.75 -4.84
CA ALA A 39 -3.59 6.97 -5.28
C ALA A 39 -2.63 7.99 -5.90
N GLY A 40 -1.44 8.17 -5.29
CA GLY A 40 -0.54 9.25 -5.65
C GLY A 40 0.14 9.09 -7.00
N HIS A 41 0.69 7.91 -7.31
CA HIS A 41 1.31 7.72 -8.62
C HIS A 41 0.26 7.81 -9.74
N VAL A 42 -0.96 7.30 -9.53
CA VAL A 42 -2.05 7.44 -10.52
C VAL A 42 -2.44 8.91 -10.73
N ALA A 43 -2.56 9.67 -9.64
CA ALA A 43 -2.85 11.11 -9.71
C ALA A 43 -1.72 11.89 -10.42
N ALA A 44 -0.47 11.58 -10.10
CA ALA A 44 0.69 12.22 -10.71
C ALA A 44 0.80 11.91 -12.21
N ILE A 45 0.61 10.63 -12.61
CA ILE A 45 0.59 10.22 -14.02
C ILE A 45 -0.50 10.99 -14.78
N GLN A 46 -1.71 11.08 -14.20
CA GLN A 46 -2.80 11.81 -14.87
C GLN A 46 -2.50 13.31 -15.01
N ALA A 47 -1.96 13.94 -13.96
CA ALA A 47 -1.57 15.35 -14.00
C ALA A 47 -0.48 15.60 -15.07
N GLY A 48 0.56 14.77 -15.11
CA GLY A 48 1.62 14.84 -16.11
C GLY A 48 1.10 14.64 -17.54
N ARG A 49 0.24 13.65 -17.78
CA ARG A 49 -0.40 13.41 -19.09
C ARG A 49 -1.25 14.59 -19.59
N LEU A 50 -1.78 15.39 -18.67
CA LEU A 50 -2.50 16.64 -19.00
C LEU A 50 -1.56 17.83 -19.20
N GLY A 51 -0.24 17.63 -19.17
CA GLY A 51 0.78 18.66 -19.39
C GLY A 51 1.07 19.54 -18.18
N ALA A 52 0.57 19.18 -16.98
CA ALA A 52 0.91 19.91 -15.77
C ALA A 52 2.35 19.59 -15.32
N LYS A 53 3.14 20.61 -15.02
CA LYS A 53 4.44 20.43 -14.35
C LYS A 53 4.20 19.86 -12.97
N THR A 54 4.48 18.56 -12.78
CA THR A 54 4.09 17.80 -11.60
C THR A 54 5.30 17.28 -10.85
N VAL A 55 5.29 17.45 -9.52
CA VAL A 55 6.22 16.79 -8.58
C VAL A 55 5.45 15.83 -7.70
N LEU A 56 6.00 14.63 -7.48
CA LEU A 56 5.51 13.66 -6.54
C LEU A 56 6.53 13.45 -5.43
N LEU A 57 6.15 13.78 -4.19
CA LEU A 57 6.94 13.50 -2.99
C LEU A 57 6.56 12.12 -2.43
N GLU A 58 7.55 11.28 -2.20
CA GLU A 58 7.39 10.01 -1.50
C GLU A 58 8.43 9.89 -0.38
N ARG A 59 7.97 9.58 0.84
CA ARG A 59 8.85 9.46 2.02
C ARG A 59 9.73 8.21 2.00
N ASN A 60 9.34 7.19 1.23
CA ASN A 60 10.05 5.93 1.08
C ASN A 60 10.87 5.89 -0.23
N SER A 61 11.41 4.72 -0.53
CA SER A 61 12.32 4.46 -1.66
C SER A 61 11.63 4.00 -2.94
N GLN A 62 10.30 3.83 -2.92
CA GLN A 62 9.57 3.23 -4.04
C GLN A 62 8.10 3.65 -4.04
N LEU A 63 7.48 3.60 -5.23
CA LEU A 63 6.06 3.85 -5.41
C LEU A 63 5.20 2.62 -5.05
N GLY A 64 3.89 2.83 -4.88
CA GLY A 64 2.87 1.81 -4.65
C GLY A 64 2.38 1.68 -3.20
N GLY A 65 3.10 2.23 -2.22
CA GLY A 65 2.67 2.30 -0.81
C GLY A 65 2.28 0.94 -0.23
N THR A 66 1.02 0.78 0.19
CA THR A 66 0.52 -0.47 0.79
C THR A 66 0.69 -1.68 -0.14
N THR A 67 0.57 -1.51 -1.45
CA THR A 67 0.74 -2.59 -2.44
C THR A 67 2.19 -3.06 -2.52
N THR A 68 3.16 -2.18 -2.38
CA THR A 68 4.59 -2.47 -2.58
C THR A 68 5.37 -2.47 -1.27
N THR A 69 5.53 -1.32 -0.61
CA THR A 69 6.25 -1.18 0.66
C THR A 69 5.59 -1.99 1.78
N GLY A 70 4.25 -1.98 1.84
CA GLY A 70 3.46 -2.78 2.77
C GLY A 70 3.28 -4.24 2.37
N GLY A 71 3.47 -4.58 1.08
CA GLY A 71 3.42 -5.93 0.55
C GLY A 71 2.03 -6.55 0.40
N VAL A 72 0.95 -5.77 0.51
CA VAL A 72 -0.41 -6.24 0.25
C VAL A 72 -0.63 -6.25 -1.27
N CYS A 73 0.06 -7.16 -1.97
CA CYS A 73 0.22 -7.19 -3.43
C CYS A 73 -0.93 -7.89 -4.16
N PHE A 74 -2.17 -7.63 -3.77
CA PHE A 74 -3.36 -8.22 -4.40
C PHE A 74 -4.50 -7.22 -4.49
N PRO A 75 -4.32 -6.12 -5.27
CA PRO A 75 -5.36 -5.12 -5.44
C PRO A 75 -6.63 -5.74 -6.02
N GLY A 76 -7.73 -5.13 -5.71
CA GLY A 76 -9.06 -5.47 -6.18
C GLY A 76 -10.08 -4.49 -5.57
N LEU A 77 -11.28 -4.43 -6.05
CA LEU A 77 -11.83 -5.25 -7.12
C LEU A 77 -11.97 -4.38 -8.37
N PHE A 78 -11.42 -4.80 -9.49
CA PHE A 78 -11.61 -4.11 -10.77
C PHE A 78 -12.82 -4.65 -11.52
N HIS A 79 -13.19 -5.90 -11.24
CA HIS A 79 -14.28 -6.63 -11.90
C HIS A 79 -15.27 -7.17 -10.89
N ALA A 80 -16.53 -7.15 -11.26
CA ALA A 80 -17.64 -7.83 -10.57
C ALA A 80 -18.73 -8.21 -11.55
N TRP A 81 -19.48 -9.26 -11.24
CA TRP A 81 -20.63 -9.71 -12.04
C TRP A 81 -20.30 -9.92 -13.52
N GLY A 82 -19.12 -10.43 -13.82
CA GLY A 82 -18.65 -10.66 -15.18
C GLY A 82 -18.31 -9.39 -15.97
N LYS A 83 -18.18 -8.24 -15.31
CA LYS A 83 -17.91 -6.94 -15.96
C LYS A 83 -16.73 -6.24 -15.29
N GLN A 84 -15.97 -5.50 -16.08
CA GLN A 84 -15.03 -4.53 -15.56
C GLN A 84 -15.78 -3.30 -15.05
N ILE A 85 -15.59 -2.97 -13.77
CA ILE A 85 -16.25 -1.86 -13.09
C ILE A 85 -15.29 -0.67 -12.93
N ILE A 86 -14.00 -0.96 -12.64
CA ILE A 86 -12.94 0.04 -12.48
C ILE A 86 -11.92 -0.18 -13.60
N SER A 87 -11.57 0.90 -14.30
CA SER A 87 -10.60 0.93 -15.40
C SER A 87 -9.64 2.13 -15.26
N GLY A 88 -8.83 2.37 -16.28
CA GLY A 88 -7.89 3.49 -16.35
C GLY A 88 -6.52 3.13 -15.79
N ILE A 89 -5.71 4.15 -15.47
CA ILE A 89 -4.28 4.03 -15.18
C ILE A 89 -3.96 2.93 -14.17
N GLY A 90 -4.72 2.83 -13.08
CA GLY A 90 -4.49 1.82 -12.06
C GLY A 90 -4.69 0.39 -12.57
N TRP A 91 -5.72 0.17 -13.39
CA TRP A 91 -5.95 -1.12 -14.04
C TRP A 91 -4.89 -1.43 -15.09
N ASP A 92 -4.50 -0.46 -15.91
CA ASP A 92 -3.51 -0.64 -16.97
C ASP A 92 -2.16 -1.07 -16.39
N LEU A 93 -1.74 -0.46 -15.27
CA LEU A 93 -0.52 -0.85 -14.53
C LEU A 93 -0.62 -2.27 -13.96
N VAL A 94 -1.77 -2.66 -13.42
CA VAL A 94 -2.03 -4.01 -12.89
C VAL A 94 -1.94 -5.04 -14.02
N ALA A 95 -2.63 -4.80 -15.13
CA ALA A 95 -2.64 -5.71 -16.28
C ALA A 95 -1.25 -5.86 -16.88
N LYS A 96 -0.54 -4.74 -17.11
CA LYS A 96 0.85 -4.74 -17.61
C LYS A 96 1.80 -5.49 -16.66
N SER A 97 1.62 -5.34 -15.34
CA SER A 97 2.44 -6.06 -14.36
C SER A 97 2.26 -7.57 -14.43
N VAL A 98 1.03 -8.04 -14.63
CA VAL A 98 0.75 -9.49 -14.78
C VAL A 98 1.34 -10.03 -16.08
N GLU A 99 1.20 -9.29 -17.18
CA GLU A 99 1.74 -9.64 -18.49
C GLU A 99 3.28 -9.76 -18.48
N ILE A 100 3.98 -8.74 -17.97
CA ILE A 100 5.45 -8.74 -17.92
C ILE A 100 5.99 -9.81 -16.95
N ASP A 101 5.24 -10.13 -15.88
CA ASP A 101 5.56 -11.23 -14.97
C ASP A 101 5.34 -12.61 -15.60
N GLY A 102 4.97 -12.68 -16.90
CA GLY A 102 4.75 -13.91 -17.66
C GLY A 102 3.53 -14.69 -17.22
N ARG A 103 2.55 -14.02 -16.62
CA ARG A 103 1.31 -14.63 -16.14
C ARG A 103 0.11 -14.13 -16.96
N GLU A 104 -0.99 -14.83 -16.82
CA GLU A 104 -2.27 -14.43 -17.40
C GLU A 104 -3.21 -13.92 -16.31
N LEU A 105 -4.07 -12.98 -16.68
CA LEU A 105 -5.17 -12.54 -15.83
C LEU A 105 -6.18 -13.69 -15.69
N GLN A 106 -6.76 -13.83 -14.52
CA GLN A 106 -7.83 -14.78 -14.29
C GLN A 106 -9.08 -14.43 -15.11
N ASP A 107 -9.94 -15.44 -15.33
CA ASP A 107 -11.22 -15.27 -16.00
C ASP A 107 -12.24 -14.57 -15.07
N PHE A 108 -12.42 -13.27 -15.26
CA PHE A 108 -13.36 -12.45 -14.50
C PHE A 108 -14.83 -12.60 -14.90
N THR A 109 -15.13 -13.37 -15.94
CA THR A 109 -16.53 -13.66 -16.35
C THR A 109 -17.22 -14.65 -15.41
N LYS A 110 -16.43 -15.43 -14.66
CA LYS A 110 -16.96 -16.39 -13.69
C LYS A 110 -17.50 -15.67 -12.46
N ASN A 111 -18.70 -16.04 -12.05
CA ASN A 111 -19.28 -15.56 -10.81
C ASN A 111 -18.78 -16.38 -9.62
N HIS A 112 -18.21 -15.70 -8.64
CA HIS A 112 -17.74 -16.29 -7.39
C HIS A 112 -18.59 -15.82 -6.21
N ARG A 113 -18.81 -16.71 -5.23
CA ARG A 113 -19.52 -16.34 -3.98
C ARG A 113 -18.69 -15.43 -3.07
N SER A 114 -17.37 -15.48 -3.19
CA SER A 114 -16.42 -14.66 -2.43
C SER A 114 -15.78 -13.64 -3.35
N HIS A 115 -15.38 -12.51 -2.80
CA HIS A 115 -14.62 -11.46 -3.51
C HIS A 115 -13.15 -11.84 -3.78
N VAL A 116 -12.59 -12.76 -3.00
CA VAL A 116 -11.17 -13.15 -3.05
C VAL A 116 -10.69 -13.58 -4.45
N PRO A 117 -11.44 -14.35 -5.25
CA PRO A 117 -11.04 -14.70 -6.62
C PRO A 117 -11.00 -13.54 -7.62
N TYR A 118 -11.53 -12.37 -7.25
CA TYR A 118 -11.46 -11.17 -8.09
C TYR A 118 -10.26 -10.28 -7.80
N HIS A 119 -9.45 -10.59 -6.77
CA HIS A 119 -8.17 -9.94 -6.55
C HIS A 119 -7.15 -10.37 -7.60
N VAL A 120 -6.31 -9.44 -8.01
CA VAL A 120 -5.20 -9.72 -8.92
C VAL A 120 -3.91 -9.82 -8.13
N ASP A 121 -3.30 -10.99 -8.05
CA ASP A 121 -2.00 -11.15 -7.40
C ASP A 121 -0.91 -10.48 -8.23
N LEU A 122 -0.12 -9.62 -7.61
CA LEU A 122 0.97 -8.89 -8.24
C LEU A 122 2.33 -9.29 -7.71
N ASN A 123 3.33 -9.17 -8.56
CA ASN A 123 4.70 -8.99 -8.14
C ASN A 123 4.88 -7.52 -7.73
N GLY A 124 4.92 -7.24 -6.41
CA GLY A 124 4.95 -5.86 -5.89
C GLY A 124 6.19 -5.07 -6.34
N GLN A 125 7.33 -5.74 -6.53
CA GLN A 125 8.54 -5.09 -7.01
C GLN A 125 8.38 -4.66 -8.46
N LEU A 126 7.92 -5.55 -9.32
CA LEU A 126 7.64 -5.24 -10.72
C LEU A 126 6.60 -4.13 -10.86
N TYR A 127 5.52 -4.18 -10.06
CA TYR A 127 4.50 -3.12 -10.06
C TYR A 127 5.10 -1.75 -9.69
N SER A 128 6.02 -1.71 -8.72
CA SER A 128 6.70 -0.46 -8.34
C SER A 128 7.52 0.11 -9.48
N LEU A 129 8.29 -0.73 -10.19
CA LEU A 129 9.09 -0.33 -11.35
C LEU A 129 8.21 0.25 -12.47
N LEU A 130 7.09 -0.41 -12.78
CA LEU A 130 6.16 0.05 -13.80
C LEU A 130 5.45 1.37 -13.43
N ALA A 131 5.12 1.55 -12.15
CA ALA A 131 4.55 2.80 -11.66
C ALA A 131 5.56 3.96 -11.78
N GLU A 132 6.83 3.68 -11.50
CA GLU A 132 7.93 4.65 -11.65
C GLU A 132 8.14 5.00 -13.12
N GLU A 133 8.28 4.01 -14.02
CA GLU A 133 8.37 4.21 -15.46
C GLU A 133 7.22 5.08 -15.98
N ALA A 134 5.98 4.74 -15.62
CA ALA A 134 4.80 5.47 -16.07
C ALA A 134 4.74 6.92 -15.55
N CYS A 135 5.26 7.20 -14.35
CA CYS A 135 5.40 8.56 -13.85
C CYS A 135 6.43 9.35 -14.67
N LEU A 136 7.59 8.76 -14.93
CA LEU A 136 8.66 9.39 -15.73
C LEU A 136 8.21 9.64 -17.16
N ASP A 137 7.56 8.69 -17.80
CA ASP A 137 6.99 8.82 -19.14
C ASP A 137 5.92 9.93 -19.25
N ALA A 138 5.21 10.17 -18.14
CA ALA A 138 4.26 11.28 -18.03
C ALA A 138 4.92 12.64 -17.70
N GLY A 139 6.26 12.69 -17.58
CA GLY A 139 6.99 13.91 -17.24
C GLY A 139 6.90 14.32 -15.78
N VAL A 140 6.56 13.40 -14.88
CA VAL A 140 6.51 13.64 -13.43
C VAL A 140 7.91 13.63 -12.83
N SER A 141 8.26 14.65 -12.06
CA SER A 141 9.49 14.67 -11.25
C SER A 141 9.25 13.87 -9.96
N LEU A 142 10.01 12.80 -9.75
CA LEU A 142 9.94 11.97 -8.56
C LEU A 142 10.93 12.45 -7.50
N ALA A 143 10.46 12.61 -6.27
CA ALA A 143 11.26 13.05 -5.12
C ALA A 143 11.10 12.07 -3.96
N TYR A 144 11.93 11.02 -3.95
CA TYR A 144 11.99 10.01 -2.89
C TYR A 144 12.66 10.52 -1.63
N TYR A 145 12.32 9.94 -0.48
CA TYR A 145 12.83 10.31 0.84
C TYR A 145 12.52 11.76 1.23
N GLN A 146 11.44 12.33 0.64
CA GLN A 146 11.05 13.71 0.85
C GLN A 146 9.59 13.79 1.28
N PHE A 147 9.29 14.79 2.09
CA PHE A 147 7.96 15.02 2.63
C PHE A 147 7.74 16.52 2.89
N PRO A 148 6.48 16.99 2.89
CA PRO A 148 6.17 18.35 3.30
C PRO A 148 6.36 18.51 4.81
N GLU A 149 7.08 19.53 5.24
CA GLU A 149 7.22 19.92 6.64
C GLU A 149 6.18 20.96 7.04
N LYS A 150 5.86 21.88 6.11
CA LYS A 150 4.87 22.93 6.29
C LYS A 150 4.19 23.25 4.98
N VAL A 151 2.89 23.51 5.03
CA VAL A 151 2.07 23.95 3.90
C VAL A 151 1.40 25.25 4.25
N THR A 152 1.53 26.26 3.39
CA THR A 152 0.95 27.59 3.59
C THR A 152 0.14 27.98 2.35
N GLN A 153 -1.10 28.40 2.54
CA GLN A 153 -1.92 28.92 1.47
C GLN A 153 -1.44 30.31 1.05
N THR A 154 -1.42 30.58 -0.25
CA THR A 154 -1.06 31.87 -0.83
C THR A 154 -2.16 32.36 -1.76
N SER A 155 -2.10 33.58 -2.25
CA SER A 155 -3.10 34.11 -3.20
C SER A 155 -3.11 33.38 -4.54
N GLY A 156 -2.02 32.67 -4.91
CA GLY A 156 -1.89 31.97 -6.19
C GLY A 156 -1.76 30.45 -6.08
N GLY A 157 -2.05 29.87 -4.91
CA GLY A 157 -1.91 28.44 -4.66
C GLY A 157 -1.26 28.17 -3.31
N TRP A 158 -0.17 27.42 -3.27
CA TRP A 158 0.45 26.90 -2.04
C TRP A 158 1.95 27.10 -2.04
N LEU A 159 2.51 27.40 -0.87
CA LEU A 159 3.93 27.34 -0.58
C LEU A 159 4.18 26.19 0.37
N VAL A 160 5.11 25.32 0.01
CA VAL A 160 5.41 24.09 0.75
C VAL A 160 6.89 24.06 1.10
N ASP A 161 7.20 23.97 2.39
CA ASP A 161 8.54 23.67 2.87
C ASP A 161 8.74 22.15 2.78
N VAL A 162 9.69 21.73 1.95
CA VAL A 162 10.00 20.31 1.72
C VAL A 162 11.28 19.93 2.45
N ARG A 163 11.24 18.79 3.11
CA ARG A 163 12.38 18.18 3.81
C ARG A 163 12.64 16.77 3.33
N GLY A 164 13.91 16.40 3.38
CA GLY A 164 14.38 15.05 3.15
C GLY A 164 15.79 14.87 3.67
N GLN A 165 16.37 13.69 3.50
CA GLN A 165 17.74 13.43 3.91
C GLN A 165 18.71 14.26 3.06
N GLY A 166 19.34 15.27 3.66
CA GLY A 166 20.29 16.15 3.00
C GLY A 166 19.67 17.18 2.05
N VAL A 167 18.33 17.31 2.03
CA VAL A 167 17.63 18.29 1.21
C VAL A 167 16.64 19.12 2.02
N SER A 168 16.57 20.41 1.70
CA SER A 168 15.59 21.36 2.24
C SER A 168 15.39 22.47 1.23
N TYR A 169 14.14 22.68 0.80
CA TYR A 169 13.81 23.72 -0.18
C TYR A 169 12.34 24.13 -0.07
N GLN A 170 12.00 25.23 -0.74
CA GLN A 170 10.61 25.66 -0.87
C GLN A 170 10.08 25.31 -2.27
N LEU A 171 8.83 24.83 -2.30
CA LEU A 171 8.10 24.52 -3.50
C LEU A 171 6.81 25.33 -3.54
N ARG A 172 6.60 26.06 -4.64
CA ARG A 172 5.34 26.72 -4.91
C ARG A 172 4.54 25.91 -5.92
N CYS A 173 3.25 25.67 -5.65
CA CYS A 173 2.37 24.96 -6.58
C CYS A 173 0.98 25.62 -6.62
N LYS A 174 0.27 25.42 -7.75
CA LYS A 174 -1.11 25.85 -7.89
C LYS A 174 -2.08 24.95 -7.13
N GLN A 175 -1.82 23.64 -7.18
CA GLN A 175 -2.65 22.61 -6.55
C GLN A 175 -1.81 21.60 -5.77
N ILE A 176 -2.37 21.10 -4.66
CA ILE A 176 -1.83 19.97 -3.91
C ILE A 176 -2.85 18.83 -3.93
N ILE A 177 -2.36 17.61 -4.16
CA ILE A 177 -3.15 16.39 -4.02
C ILE A 177 -2.59 15.60 -2.85
N ASP A 178 -3.36 15.50 -1.75
CA ASP A 178 -2.97 14.72 -0.56
C ASP A 178 -3.25 13.23 -0.78
N CYS A 179 -2.21 12.49 -1.13
CA CYS A 179 -2.20 11.03 -1.28
C CYS A 179 -1.35 10.35 -0.19
N SER A 180 -1.11 11.04 0.93
CA SER A 180 -0.24 10.59 2.02
C SER A 180 -0.72 9.33 2.77
N GLY A 181 -1.97 8.92 2.56
CA GLY A 181 -2.61 7.82 3.27
C GLY A 181 -3.07 8.17 4.69
N ASN A 182 -2.52 9.25 5.27
CA ASN A 182 -2.80 9.72 6.63
C ASN A 182 -3.53 11.07 6.66
N ALA A 183 -3.97 11.60 5.50
CA ALA A 183 -4.49 12.95 5.35
C ALA A 183 -3.53 14.01 5.97
N THR A 184 -2.24 13.87 5.66
CA THR A 184 -1.17 14.65 6.29
C THR A 184 -1.29 16.13 5.96
N VAL A 185 -1.45 16.47 4.66
CA VAL A 185 -1.58 17.86 4.21
C VAL A 185 -2.86 18.48 4.77
N VAL A 186 -3.96 17.74 4.75
CA VAL A 186 -5.25 18.17 5.33
C VAL A 186 -5.08 18.57 6.79
N GLY A 187 -4.33 17.75 7.57
CA GLY A 187 -4.03 18.06 8.96
C GLY A 187 -3.08 19.25 9.15
N MET A 188 -2.07 19.41 8.28
CA MET A 188 -1.15 20.57 8.31
C MET A 188 -1.88 21.89 8.07
N LEU A 189 -2.95 21.85 7.27
CA LEU A 189 -3.80 23.00 6.98
C LEU A 189 -4.86 23.28 8.06
N GLY A 190 -4.92 22.45 9.11
CA GLY A 190 -5.87 22.60 10.21
C GLY A 190 -7.29 22.15 9.89
N TYR A 191 -7.52 21.48 8.76
CA TYR A 191 -8.82 20.89 8.45
C TYR A 191 -9.12 19.69 9.33
N GLU A 192 -10.41 19.48 9.60
CA GLU A 192 -10.86 18.40 10.48
C GLU A 192 -10.62 17.01 9.85
N ARG A 193 -10.04 16.15 10.65
CA ARG A 193 -9.83 14.73 10.32
C ARG A 193 -10.48 13.88 11.40
N MET A 194 -11.05 12.76 11.01
CA MET A 194 -11.67 11.80 11.92
C MET A 194 -10.77 10.61 12.15
N ARG A 195 -10.85 10.07 13.35
CA ARG A 195 -10.13 8.86 13.75
C ARG A 195 -10.98 8.10 14.77
N GLY A 196 -11.18 6.80 14.55
CA GLY A 196 -11.87 5.95 15.52
C GLY A 196 -10.99 5.64 16.74
N ASP A 197 -11.60 5.40 17.88
CA ASP A 197 -10.89 4.95 19.10
C ASP A 197 -10.28 3.58 18.91
N GLU A 198 -11.01 2.66 18.27
CA GLU A 198 -10.50 1.38 17.82
C GLU A 198 -10.18 1.45 16.33
N ARG A 199 -8.93 1.18 16.01
CA ARG A 199 -8.45 1.10 14.61
C ARG A 199 -8.34 -0.34 14.18
N GLN A 200 -8.62 -0.59 12.92
CA GLN A 200 -8.34 -1.88 12.32
C GLN A 200 -6.85 -2.20 12.43
N PRO A 201 -6.49 -3.45 12.76
CA PRO A 201 -5.09 -3.84 12.93
C PRO A 201 -4.32 -3.73 11.62
N GLY A 202 -3.05 -3.35 11.71
CA GLY A 202 -2.11 -3.46 10.62
C GLY A 202 -1.71 -4.90 10.33
N THR A 203 -0.90 -5.10 9.30
CA THR A 203 -0.30 -6.40 8.99
C THR A 203 1.18 -6.27 8.68
N GLN A 204 2.01 -7.13 9.26
CA GLN A 204 3.38 -7.33 8.82
C GLN A 204 3.39 -8.48 7.82
N VAL A 205 3.49 -8.15 6.55
CA VAL A 205 3.47 -9.17 5.50
C VAL A 205 4.74 -10.02 5.57
N VAL A 206 4.55 -11.34 5.65
CA VAL A 206 5.61 -12.33 5.74
C VAL A 206 5.20 -13.64 5.08
N VAL A 207 6.12 -14.28 4.37
CA VAL A 207 5.97 -15.63 3.81
C VAL A 207 7.05 -16.51 4.40
N TYR A 208 6.65 -17.68 4.86
CA TYR A 208 7.56 -18.69 5.41
C TYR A 208 7.84 -19.78 4.38
N LYS A 209 9.07 -20.35 4.45
CA LYS A 209 9.52 -21.50 3.66
C LYS A 209 10.12 -22.58 4.55
N GLY A 210 10.51 -23.70 3.94
CA GLY A 210 11.10 -24.84 4.68
C GLY A 210 10.06 -25.61 5.49
N LEU A 211 8.79 -25.55 5.08
CA LEU A 211 7.66 -26.22 5.72
C LEU A 211 7.27 -27.46 4.92
N ASP A 212 7.28 -28.64 5.54
CA ASP A 212 6.76 -29.89 4.95
C ASP A 212 5.23 -29.87 4.97
N LYS A 213 4.63 -29.46 3.85
CA LYS A 213 3.17 -29.30 3.71
C LYS A 213 2.40 -30.61 3.92
N GLU A 214 3.00 -31.75 3.59
CA GLU A 214 2.36 -33.06 3.75
C GLU A 214 2.30 -33.45 5.22
N VAL A 215 3.44 -33.41 5.92
CA VAL A 215 3.52 -33.68 7.37
C VAL A 215 2.62 -32.74 8.15
N ILE A 216 2.68 -31.44 7.84
CA ILE A 216 1.85 -30.41 8.49
C ILE A 216 0.37 -30.67 8.28
N SER A 217 -0.05 -31.03 7.05
CA SER A 217 -1.46 -31.30 6.75
C SER A 217 -1.99 -32.50 7.54
N LYS A 218 -1.20 -33.56 7.65
CA LYS A 218 -1.55 -34.76 8.46
C LYS A 218 -1.66 -34.43 9.96
N ASN A 219 -0.96 -33.42 10.43
CA ASN A 219 -0.91 -32.99 11.84
C ASN A 219 -1.74 -31.74 12.15
N ALA A 220 -2.58 -31.27 11.24
CA ALA A 220 -3.25 -29.96 11.33
C ALA A 220 -4.00 -29.74 12.65
N LYS A 221 -4.73 -30.74 13.17
CA LYS A 221 -5.43 -30.66 14.46
C LYS A 221 -4.46 -30.51 15.64
N LYS A 222 -3.38 -31.29 15.66
CA LYS A 222 -2.34 -31.22 16.68
C LYS A 222 -1.65 -29.85 16.66
N ILE A 223 -1.35 -29.35 15.48
CA ILE A 223 -0.71 -28.03 15.31
C ILE A 223 -1.61 -26.92 15.83
N GLN A 224 -2.94 -27.00 15.58
CA GLN A 224 -3.88 -26.03 16.17
C GLN A 224 -3.89 -26.08 17.70
N GLN A 225 -3.88 -27.27 18.29
CA GLN A 225 -3.79 -27.42 19.76
C GLN A 225 -2.49 -26.82 20.30
N MET A 226 -1.34 -27.12 19.67
CA MET A 226 -0.04 -26.51 20.04
C MET A 226 -0.06 -24.98 19.94
N TYR A 227 -0.76 -24.43 18.93
CA TYR A 227 -0.96 -22.99 18.78
C TYR A 227 -1.77 -22.41 19.93
N ASP A 228 -2.91 -23.04 20.26
CA ASP A 228 -3.81 -22.58 21.31
C ASP A 228 -3.11 -22.61 22.68
N GLU A 229 -2.31 -23.66 22.95
CA GLU A 229 -1.45 -23.76 24.15
C GLU A 229 -0.39 -22.65 24.16
N ALA A 230 0.28 -22.40 23.04
CA ALA A 230 1.29 -21.35 22.93
C ALA A 230 0.71 -19.95 23.18
N VAL A 231 -0.52 -19.70 22.74
CA VAL A 231 -1.25 -18.45 23.04
C VAL A 231 -1.59 -18.38 24.54
N LYS A 232 -2.08 -19.48 25.14
CA LYS A 232 -2.42 -19.53 26.57
C LYS A 232 -1.20 -19.28 27.45
N GLU A 233 -0.05 -19.79 27.05
CA GLU A 233 1.24 -19.62 27.76
C GLU A 233 1.91 -18.26 27.48
N GLY A 234 1.38 -17.44 26.61
CA GLY A 234 1.94 -16.14 26.22
C GLY A 234 3.15 -16.21 25.28
N ARG A 235 3.50 -17.39 24.75
CA ARG A 235 4.55 -17.56 23.73
C ARG A 235 4.12 -17.00 22.37
N LEU A 236 2.82 -17.05 22.09
CA LEU A 236 2.17 -16.40 20.96
C LEU A 236 1.12 -15.41 21.45
N GLN A 237 0.77 -14.47 20.59
CA GLN A 237 -0.36 -13.55 20.80
C GLN A 237 -1.49 -13.88 19.82
N LYS A 238 -2.73 -13.56 20.17
CA LYS A 238 -3.92 -13.79 19.32
C LYS A 238 -3.74 -13.18 17.92
N GLY A 239 -3.09 -12.02 17.82
CA GLY A 239 -2.81 -11.34 16.56
C GLY A 239 -1.64 -11.93 15.74
N ASP A 240 -0.90 -12.92 16.24
CA ASP A 240 0.21 -13.52 15.46
C ASP A 240 -0.30 -14.35 14.27
N THR A 241 -1.59 -14.69 14.26
CA THR A 241 -2.31 -15.16 13.07
C THR A 241 -3.61 -14.38 12.91
N TRP A 242 -4.07 -14.27 11.70
CA TRP A 242 -5.42 -13.78 11.44
C TRP A 242 -6.44 -14.82 11.92
N SER A 243 -7.44 -14.39 12.69
CA SER A 243 -8.51 -15.24 13.24
C SER A 243 -8.06 -16.46 14.10
N GLY A 244 -6.85 -16.46 14.68
CA GLY A 244 -6.39 -17.54 15.56
C GLY A 244 -6.18 -18.91 14.90
N LYS A 245 -6.01 -18.95 13.57
CA LYS A 245 -5.83 -20.21 12.82
C LYS A 245 -4.36 -20.47 12.51
N ALA A 246 -3.76 -21.46 13.17
CA ALA A 246 -2.36 -21.84 13.00
C ALA A 246 -1.97 -22.16 11.54
N MET A 247 -2.88 -22.71 10.76
CA MET A 247 -2.62 -23.11 9.37
C MET A 247 -2.54 -21.95 8.40
N GLN A 248 -2.97 -20.77 8.77
CA GLN A 248 -3.03 -19.62 7.88
C GLN A 248 -1.66 -19.12 7.43
N PRO A 249 -0.70 -18.81 8.33
CA PRO A 249 0.65 -18.41 7.92
C PRO A 249 1.42 -19.51 7.18
N ILE A 250 1.02 -20.78 7.37
CA ILE A 250 1.64 -21.93 6.71
C ILE A 250 1.19 -22.05 5.24
N ARG A 251 -0.08 -21.77 4.97
CA ARG A 251 -0.68 -21.92 3.64
C ARG A 251 -0.61 -20.68 2.77
N SER A 252 -0.45 -19.53 3.39
CA SER A 252 -0.50 -18.26 2.67
C SER A 252 0.73 -18.04 1.79
N THR A 253 0.48 -17.75 0.53
CA THR A 253 1.49 -17.24 -0.43
C THR A 253 1.51 -15.72 -0.49
N ARG A 254 0.45 -15.07 -0.02
CA ARG A 254 0.30 -13.60 -0.03
C ARG A 254 0.93 -12.93 1.19
N GLY A 255 1.07 -13.66 2.30
CA GLY A 255 1.74 -13.19 3.52
C GLY A 255 0.95 -12.22 4.41
N ASN A 256 -0.28 -11.84 4.04
CA ASN A 256 -1.17 -11.06 4.89
C ASN A 256 -1.88 -11.99 5.87
N VAL A 257 -1.22 -12.31 6.98
CA VAL A 257 -1.62 -13.42 7.86
C VAL A 257 -1.67 -13.09 9.34
N ASN A 258 -1.35 -11.87 9.74
CA ASN A 258 -1.35 -11.44 11.14
C ASN A 258 -2.10 -10.13 11.35
N HIS A 259 -2.43 -9.84 12.60
CA HIS A 259 -3.03 -8.60 13.05
C HIS A 259 -2.12 -7.89 14.04
N ILE A 260 -1.62 -6.73 13.68
CA ILE A 260 -0.83 -5.87 14.55
C ILE A 260 -1.77 -4.82 15.14
N PHE A 261 -2.31 -5.14 16.31
CA PHE A 261 -3.23 -4.25 17.01
C PHE A 261 -2.56 -2.96 17.45
N GLY A 262 -3.29 -1.85 17.35
CA GLY A 262 -2.76 -0.52 17.65
C GLY A 262 -1.82 0.05 16.59
N ALA A 263 -1.71 -0.60 15.41
CA ALA A 263 -0.88 -0.12 14.32
C ALA A 263 -1.22 1.33 13.94
N ASP A 264 -0.17 2.13 13.79
CA ASP A 264 -0.27 3.55 13.51
C ASP A 264 0.93 4.03 12.69
N SER A 265 0.67 4.86 11.68
CA SER A 265 1.70 5.43 10.80
C SER A 265 1.59 6.95 10.67
N THR A 266 0.94 7.58 11.65
CA THR A 266 0.68 9.03 11.60
C THR A 266 1.91 9.88 11.86
N ASP A 267 2.88 9.35 12.59
CA ASP A 267 4.18 9.96 12.83
C ASP A 267 5.31 8.92 12.89
N ALA A 268 6.55 9.36 12.89
CA ALA A 268 7.73 8.49 12.88
C ALA A 268 7.83 7.61 14.15
N GLY A 269 7.41 8.11 15.30
CA GLY A 269 7.43 7.38 16.57
C GLY A 269 6.45 6.22 16.56
N THR A 270 5.18 6.49 16.21
CA THR A 270 4.12 5.48 16.12
C THR A 270 4.41 4.46 15.02
N GLN A 271 4.92 4.89 13.86
CA GLN A 271 5.36 3.97 12.79
C GLN A 271 6.50 3.05 13.26
N THR A 272 7.47 3.58 14.02
CA THR A 272 8.56 2.78 14.60
C THR A 272 8.01 1.70 15.51
N GLN A 273 7.10 2.05 16.44
CA GLN A 273 6.48 1.09 17.35
C GLN A 273 5.66 0.03 16.59
N THR A 274 4.93 0.45 15.58
CA THR A 274 4.15 -0.44 14.70
C THR A 274 5.07 -1.46 14.00
N ASN A 275 6.18 -1.02 13.43
CA ASN A 275 7.16 -1.90 12.78
C ASN A 275 7.83 -2.87 13.76
N LEU A 276 8.18 -2.40 14.96
CA LEU A 276 8.75 -3.27 16.00
C LEU A 276 7.75 -4.33 16.46
N ALA A 277 6.47 -3.98 16.63
CA ALA A 277 5.41 -4.92 16.98
C ALA A 277 5.20 -5.97 15.88
N GLY A 278 5.17 -5.56 14.61
CA GLY A 278 5.06 -6.46 13.47
C GLY A 278 6.21 -7.46 13.40
N ARG A 279 7.46 -7.00 13.53
CA ARG A 279 8.65 -7.84 13.50
C ARG A 279 8.71 -8.82 14.70
N LYS A 280 8.28 -8.38 15.89
CA LYS A 280 8.14 -9.26 17.05
C LYS A 280 7.11 -10.37 16.82
N SER A 281 5.97 -10.05 16.18
CA SER A 281 4.95 -11.04 15.79
C SER A 281 5.54 -12.10 14.85
N VAL A 282 6.24 -11.67 13.80
CA VAL A 282 6.90 -12.59 12.85
C VAL A 282 7.90 -13.50 13.56
N LEU A 283 8.71 -12.95 14.47
CA LEU A 283 9.70 -13.74 15.20
C LEU A 283 9.06 -14.76 16.14
N ARG A 284 7.97 -14.40 16.84
CA ARG A 284 7.23 -15.37 17.68
C ARG A 284 6.67 -16.50 16.83
N MET A 285 6.04 -16.17 15.70
CA MET A 285 5.49 -17.16 14.78
C MET A 285 6.57 -18.07 14.20
N LEU A 286 7.72 -17.55 13.78
CA LEU A 286 8.83 -18.37 13.28
C LEU A 286 9.34 -19.35 14.35
N LYS A 287 9.50 -18.88 15.60
CA LYS A 287 9.89 -19.76 16.71
C LYS A 287 8.88 -20.87 16.92
N PHE A 288 7.58 -20.57 16.87
CA PHE A 288 6.52 -21.56 16.97
C PHE A 288 6.56 -22.55 15.80
N LEU A 289 6.67 -22.09 14.57
CA LEU A 289 6.73 -22.93 13.37
C LEU A 289 7.87 -23.96 13.45
N LYS A 290 9.00 -23.61 14.05
CA LYS A 290 10.12 -24.55 14.25
C LYS A 290 9.84 -25.66 15.25
N THR A 291 8.80 -25.56 16.06
CA THR A 291 8.42 -26.58 17.06
C THR A 291 7.33 -27.54 16.58
N ILE A 292 6.69 -27.26 15.45
CA ILE A 292 5.61 -28.11 14.93
C ILE A 292 6.16 -29.24 14.06
N PRO A 293 5.46 -30.40 13.96
CA PRO A 293 5.84 -31.46 13.02
C PRO A 293 5.89 -30.96 11.59
N GLY A 294 7.02 -31.13 10.90
CA GLY A 294 7.25 -30.67 9.54
C GLY A 294 7.62 -29.18 9.43
N GLY A 295 7.88 -28.52 10.56
CA GLY A 295 8.28 -27.12 10.61
C GLY A 295 9.73 -26.89 11.05
N GLU A 296 10.52 -27.92 11.28
CA GLU A 296 11.87 -27.89 11.83
C GLU A 296 12.81 -26.99 11.01
N ASN A 297 12.62 -26.98 9.69
CA ASN A 297 13.39 -26.18 8.74
C ASN A 297 12.74 -24.84 8.39
N ALA A 298 11.70 -24.43 9.14
CA ALA A 298 11.01 -23.18 8.89
C ALA A 298 11.97 -21.99 8.88
N SER A 299 11.84 -21.14 7.89
CA SER A 299 12.58 -19.89 7.76
C SER A 299 11.73 -18.83 7.09
N ILE A 300 12.15 -17.57 7.15
CA ILE A 300 11.50 -16.48 6.42
C ILE A 300 11.94 -16.55 4.97
N ASP A 301 11.00 -16.60 4.05
CA ASP A 301 11.25 -16.47 2.61
C ASP A 301 11.31 -14.99 2.22
N ARG A 302 10.28 -14.23 2.56
CA ARG A 302 10.23 -12.79 2.39
C ARG A 302 9.46 -12.14 3.53
N MET A 303 9.85 -10.92 3.86
CA MET A 303 9.16 -10.05 4.82
C MET A 303 9.26 -8.61 4.33
N MET A 304 8.18 -7.87 4.40
CA MET A 304 8.17 -6.46 4.02
C MET A 304 8.87 -5.60 5.08
N ASN A 305 9.45 -4.49 4.63
CA ASN A 305 10.21 -3.60 5.50
C ASN A 305 9.33 -2.86 6.50
N GLU A 306 8.08 -2.56 6.12
CA GLU A 306 7.11 -1.86 6.93
C GLU A 306 5.88 -2.72 7.22
N THR A 307 5.34 -2.54 8.42
CA THR A 307 4.01 -3.03 8.77
C THR A 307 2.98 -2.15 8.07
N ALA A 308 2.17 -2.75 7.20
CA ALA A 308 1.10 -2.05 6.51
C ALA A 308 0.01 -1.64 7.51
N THR A 309 -0.21 -0.35 7.66
CA THR A 309 -1.29 0.21 8.46
C THR A 309 -2.57 0.24 7.64
N ARG A 310 -3.67 -0.25 8.20
CA ARG A 310 -4.96 -0.34 7.52
C ARG A 310 -5.75 0.96 7.60
N GLU A 311 -5.66 1.62 8.75
CA GLU A 311 -6.49 2.76 9.11
C GLU A 311 -5.70 3.75 9.96
N THR A 312 -5.81 5.04 9.62
CA THR A 312 -5.27 6.15 10.40
C THR A 312 -6.32 7.27 10.48
N PHE A 313 -6.05 8.44 9.92
CA PHE A 313 -7.01 9.52 9.81
C PHE A 313 -7.84 9.40 8.53
N ARG A 314 -9.09 9.81 8.64
CA ARG A 314 -10.00 10.05 7.52
C ARG A 314 -10.34 11.53 7.46
N ILE A 315 -10.48 12.07 6.27
CA ILE A 315 -10.92 13.45 6.05
C ILE A 315 -12.39 13.54 6.43
N LYS A 316 -12.77 14.58 7.17
CA LYS A 316 -14.16 14.94 7.34
C LYS A 316 -14.61 15.77 6.15
N GLY A 317 -15.28 15.12 5.20
CA GLY A 317 -15.83 15.79 4.02
C GLY A 317 -17.17 16.49 4.33
N GLU A 318 -17.59 17.37 3.44
CA GLU A 318 -18.93 17.99 3.48
C GLU A 318 -20.04 16.94 3.36
N THR A 319 -19.76 15.90 2.55
CA THR A 319 -20.61 14.71 2.45
C THR A 319 -19.84 13.48 2.90
N MET A 320 -20.42 12.72 3.80
CA MET A 320 -19.86 11.46 4.29
C MET A 320 -20.72 10.30 3.79
N ILE A 321 -20.11 9.33 3.10
CA ILE A 321 -20.79 8.10 2.70
C ILE A 321 -21.05 7.26 3.95
N THR A 322 -22.32 6.91 4.16
CA THR A 322 -22.75 6.08 5.28
C THR A 322 -22.85 4.61 4.90
N VAL A 323 -22.92 3.72 5.90
CA VAL A 323 -23.20 2.30 5.68
C VAL A 323 -24.53 2.11 4.92
N HIS A 324 -25.55 2.93 5.24
CA HIS A 324 -26.83 2.90 4.56
C HIS A 324 -26.72 3.28 3.08
N ASP A 325 -25.97 4.34 2.74
CA ASP A 325 -25.73 4.73 1.35
C ASP A 325 -25.06 3.58 0.57
N TYR A 326 -24.09 2.91 1.21
CA TYR A 326 -23.37 1.78 0.61
C TYR A 326 -24.29 0.57 0.39
N GLN A 327 -25.09 0.19 1.39
CA GLN A 327 -26.00 -0.94 1.32
C GLN A 327 -27.14 -0.73 0.31
N THR A 328 -27.60 0.49 0.14
CA THR A 328 -28.69 0.84 -0.78
C THR A 328 -28.18 1.14 -2.20
N GLY A 329 -26.87 1.25 -2.40
CA GLY A 329 -26.29 1.62 -3.68
C GLY A 329 -26.67 3.05 -4.11
N ARG A 330 -26.72 3.98 -3.12
CA ARG A 330 -27.06 5.38 -3.40
C ARG A 330 -26.15 5.94 -4.48
N LYS A 331 -26.75 6.59 -5.47
CA LYS A 331 -26.04 7.33 -6.52
C LYS A 331 -25.88 8.79 -6.12
N PHE A 332 -24.67 9.30 -6.19
CA PHE A 332 -24.34 10.70 -5.99
C PHE A 332 -24.25 11.39 -7.34
N GLN A 333 -24.72 12.65 -7.43
CA GLN A 333 -24.74 13.39 -8.69
C GLN A 333 -23.33 13.70 -9.20
N ASP A 334 -22.38 13.84 -8.30
CA ASP A 334 -20.96 14.14 -8.53
C ASP A 334 -20.06 12.89 -8.40
N ALA A 335 -20.63 11.68 -8.53
CA ALA A 335 -19.89 10.44 -8.42
C ALA A 335 -18.82 10.30 -9.52
N LEU A 336 -17.57 10.04 -9.11
CA LEU A 336 -16.42 9.84 -9.98
C LEU A 336 -16.06 8.36 -10.18
N SER A 337 -16.49 7.49 -9.28
CA SER A 337 -16.18 6.06 -9.31
C SER A 337 -17.24 5.22 -8.62
N TYR A 338 -17.12 3.91 -8.76
CA TYR A 338 -17.96 2.95 -8.05
C TYR A 338 -17.16 2.24 -6.96
N SER A 339 -17.83 1.93 -5.85
CA SER A 339 -17.28 1.05 -4.80
C SER A 339 -18.24 -0.10 -4.58
N PHE A 340 -17.73 -1.33 -4.65
CA PHE A 340 -18.50 -2.57 -4.50
C PHE A 340 -17.74 -3.65 -3.72
N TYR A 341 -16.65 -3.25 -3.04
CA TYR A 341 -15.95 -4.13 -2.11
C TYR A 341 -16.87 -4.43 -0.92
N PRO A 342 -16.98 -5.69 -0.46
CA PRO A 342 -17.79 -5.99 0.71
C PRO A 342 -17.29 -5.22 1.94
N ILE A 343 -18.22 -4.87 2.84
CA ILE A 343 -17.84 -4.29 4.12
C ILE A 343 -17.07 -5.35 4.89
N ASP A 344 -15.78 -5.10 5.09
CA ASP A 344 -14.83 -6.04 5.70
C ASP A 344 -14.08 -5.32 6.83
N LEU A 345 -14.50 -5.59 8.05
CA LEU A 345 -13.93 -5.00 9.25
C LEU A 345 -13.12 -6.06 10.01
N HIS A 346 -11.85 -5.77 10.23
CA HIS A 346 -10.99 -6.57 11.09
C HIS A 346 -11.05 -6.02 12.52
N THR A 347 -11.59 -6.81 13.42
CA THR A 347 -11.75 -6.44 14.84
C THR A 347 -10.82 -7.27 15.72
N LYS A 348 -10.74 -6.92 17.03
CA LYS A 348 -9.99 -7.70 18.03
C LYS A 348 -10.57 -9.11 18.22
N ASP A 349 -11.83 -9.30 17.88
CA ASP A 349 -12.56 -10.56 18.10
C ASP A 349 -12.67 -11.43 16.84
N GLY A 350 -12.19 -10.96 15.70
CA GLY A 350 -12.11 -11.70 14.44
C GLY A 350 -12.76 -11.03 13.27
#